data_5abcbaa519b3f14dd59ac0eae0704905
#
_entry.id   5abcbaa519b3f14dd59ac0eae0704905
#
_cell.length_a   1.000
_cell.length_b   1.000
_cell.length_c   1.000
_cell.angle_alpha   90.00
_cell.angle_beta   90.00
_cell.angle_gamma   90.00
#
_symmetry.space_group_name_H-M   'P 1'
#
loop_
_entity.id
_entity.type
_entity.pdbx_description
1 polymer ?
#
loop_
_entity_poly.entity_id
_entity_poly.type
_entity_poly.pdbx_seq_one_letter_code
_entity_poly.pdbx_strand_id
1 'polypeptide(L)'
;MVLLQISSKQLSYMEYHYEIFKQQIFYYKFNLLYPSIPWFGSRACKKKYFLSPQWLRDVKTKIYPLWRLDIIFSKKKYNDIFCINEGGWHFTNIKSPEDIEKKLLNYTHHDEFEKSGLNLENLRKKIEEKKIIYDHSVDQRKKKWDSETILRKIKLSEMPDHLIENYKKYTKWLEI
;
A
#
# COMPACT_ATOMS: atom_id res chain seq x y z
N MET A 1 -3.01 -7.41 -3.13
CA MET A 1 -1.84 -8.32 -3.13
C MET A 1 -0.60 -7.49 -2.83
N VAL A 2 0.28 -8.00 -1.98
CA VAL A 2 1.58 -7.38 -1.66
C VAL A 2 2.66 -8.37 -2.09
N LEU A 3 3.65 -7.89 -2.81
CA LEU A 3 4.86 -8.64 -3.14
C LEU A 3 6.04 -7.98 -2.45
N LEU A 4 6.77 -8.76 -1.66
CA LEU A 4 8.01 -8.32 -1.02
C LEU A 4 9.19 -8.65 -1.93
N GLN A 5 10.09 -7.69 -2.11
CA GLN A 5 11.35 -7.87 -2.86
C GLN A 5 12.44 -8.48 -1.97
N ILE A 6 12.05 -9.35 -1.05
CA ILE A 6 13.00 -9.93 -0.09
C ILE A 6 12.85 -11.44 -0.11
N SER A 7 13.97 -12.13 -0.19
CA SER A 7 13.99 -13.57 -0.06
C SER A 7 13.71 -13.98 1.40
N SER A 8 13.13 -15.18 1.58
CA SER A 8 12.96 -15.77 2.91
C SER A 8 14.27 -15.87 3.69
N LYS A 9 15.39 -16.03 2.97
CA LYS A 9 16.74 -16.06 3.54
C LYS A 9 17.15 -14.69 4.13
N GLN A 10 16.79 -13.57 3.47
CA GLN A 10 17.05 -12.23 4.01
C GLN A 10 16.21 -11.96 5.26
N LEU A 11 14.95 -12.41 5.29
CA LEU A 11 14.10 -12.30 6.49
C LEU A 11 14.64 -13.09 7.68
N SER A 12 15.38 -14.18 7.47
CA SER A 12 15.98 -14.97 8.56
C SER A 12 17.14 -14.25 9.27
N TYR A 13 17.72 -13.23 8.64
CA TYR A 13 18.84 -12.44 9.17
C TYR A 13 18.42 -11.02 9.55
N MET A 14 17.19 -10.84 10.05
CA MET A 14 16.76 -9.53 10.54
C MET A 14 17.76 -8.96 11.53
N GLU A 15 18.37 -7.84 11.21
CA GLU A 15 19.34 -7.16 12.08
C GLU A 15 18.60 -6.38 13.17
N TYR A 16 17.54 -5.70 12.81
CA TYR A 16 16.74 -4.86 13.70
C TYR A 16 15.57 -5.62 14.34
N HIS A 17 15.05 -5.07 15.42
CA HIS A 17 13.89 -5.65 16.13
C HIS A 17 12.61 -5.53 15.31
N TYR A 18 12.47 -4.42 14.58
CA TYR A 18 11.30 -4.09 13.76
C TYR A 18 11.73 -3.58 12.40
N GLU A 19 11.12 -4.10 11.35
CA GLU A 19 11.38 -3.69 9.98
C GLU A 19 10.07 -3.29 9.30
N ILE A 20 10.12 -2.19 8.58
CA ILE A 20 8.99 -1.64 7.83
C ILE A 20 9.40 -1.52 6.37
N PHE A 21 8.57 -2.05 5.48
CA PHE A 21 8.84 -2.10 4.04
C PHE A 21 8.19 -0.90 3.36
N LYS A 22 9.03 -0.06 2.75
CA LYS A 22 8.59 1.02 1.88
C LYS A 22 8.32 0.45 0.49
N GLN A 23 7.06 0.34 0.12
CA GLN A 23 6.60 -0.29 -1.11
C GLN A 23 6.02 0.73 -2.08
N GLN A 24 6.13 0.44 -3.37
CA GLN A 24 5.42 1.19 -4.40
C GLN A 24 3.96 0.75 -4.47
N ILE A 25 3.03 1.69 -4.71
CA ILE A 25 1.60 1.39 -4.84
C ILE A 25 1.20 1.36 -6.31
N PHE A 26 0.47 0.32 -6.70
CA PHE A 26 -0.07 0.16 -8.04
C PHE A 26 -1.58 0.01 -8.01
N TYR A 27 -2.26 0.67 -8.94
CA TYR A 27 -3.71 0.73 -9.05
C TYR A 27 -4.21 0.16 -10.37
N TYR A 28 -5.31 -0.56 -10.37
CA TYR A 28 -6.08 -1.07 -11.51
C TYR A 28 -5.32 -2.02 -12.43
N LYS A 29 -4.08 -1.70 -12.72
CA LYS A 29 -3.16 -2.46 -13.56
C LYS A 29 -1.84 -2.67 -12.80
N PHE A 30 -1.15 -3.75 -13.11
CA PHE A 30 0.12 -4.07 -12.43
C PHE A 30 1.21 -3.03 -12.67
N ASN A 31 1.16 -2.29 -13.79
CA ASN A 31 2.16 -1.29 -14.17
C ASN A 31 1.66 0.15 -14.12
N LEU A 32 0.56 0.42 -13.41
CA LEU A 32 0.10 1.79 -13.12
C LEU A 32 0.49 2.18 -11.69
N LEU A 33 1.57 2.95 -11.58
CA LEU A 33 2.16 3.40 -10.32
C LEU A 33 1.45 4.64 -9.79
N TYR A 34 1.13 4.65 -8.50
CA TYR A 34 0.72 5.84 -7.75
C TYR A 34 1.96 6.62 -7.31
N PRO A 35 2.18 7.87 -7.82
CA PRO A 35 3.46 8.55 -7.67
C PRO A 35 3.62 9.30 -6.34
N SER A 36 2.52 9.57 -5.60
CA SER A 36 2.53 10.56 -4.52
C SER A 36 3.20 10.06 -3.24
N ILE A 37 2.85 8.86 -2.77
CA ILE A 37 3.39 8.30 -1.52
C ILE A 37 3.67 6.80 -1.64
N PRO A 38 4.67 6.30 -0.92
CA PRO A 38 4.88 4.86 -0.76
C PRO A 38 3.90 4.27 0.26
N TRP A 39 3.76 2.95 0.22
CA TRP A 39 3.01 2.17 1.19
C TRP A 39 3.92 1.59 2.28
N PHE A 40 3.51 1.76 3.55
CA PHE A 40 4.22 1.25 4.73
C PHE A 40 3.40 0.17 5.48
N GLY A 41 2.55 -0.56 4.77
CA GLY A 41 1.65 -1.53 5.39
C GLY A 41 2.30 -2.86 5.77
N SER A 42 3.36 -3.25 5.07
CA SER A 42 4.08 -4.49 5.35
C SER A 42 5.13 -4.27 6.42
N ARG A 43 5.12 -5.15 7.43
CA ARG A 43 5.98 -5.04 8.60
C ARG A 43 6.43 -6.40 9.07
N ALA A 44 7.65 -6.47 9.59
CA ALA A 44 8.20 -7.66 10.21
C ALA A 44 8.77 -7.32 11.60
N CYS A 45 8.83 -8.31 12.48
CA CYS A 45 9.55 -8.22 13.73
C CYS A 45 10.15 -9.58 14.11
N LYS A 46 11.18 -9.58 14.94
CA LYS A 46 11.70 -10.83 15.52
C LYS A 46 10.63 -11.47 16.39
N LYS A 47 10.46 -12.80 16.29
CA LYS A 47 9.43 -13.57 17.03
C LYS A 47 9.38 -13.25 18.52
N LYS A 48 10.53 -13.05 19.16
CA LYS A 48 10.63 -12.75 20.60
C LYS A 48 9.99 -11.42 21.01
N TYR A 49 9.79 -10.49 20.06
CA TYR A 49 9.14 -9.19 20.30
C TYR A 49 7.71 -9.12 19.80
N PHE A 50 7.24 -10.17 19.13
CA PHE A 50 5.90 -10.22 18.56
C PHE A 50 4.84 -10.37 19.66
N LEU A 51 3.93 -9.40 19.76
CA LEU A 51 2.82 -9.43 20.72
C LEU A 51 1.52 -9.92 20.05
N SER A 52 1.15 -9.32 18.93
CA SER A 52 -0.03 -9.71 18.14
C SER A 52 0.05 -9.11 16.74
N PRO A 53 -0.71 -9.64 15.75
CA PRO A 53 -0.80 -9.04 14.41
C PRO A 53 -1.27 -7.59 14.45
N GLN A 54 -2.28 -7.27 15.26
CA GLN A 54 -2.80 -5.91 15.37
C GLN A 54 -1.77 -4.96 15.98
N TRP A 55 -1.07 -5.39 17.03
CA TRP A 55 0.00 -4.59 17.61
C TRP A 55 1.09 -4.27 16.57
N LEU A 56 1.55 -5.25 15.77
CA LEU A 56 2.56 -5.04 14.74
C LEU A 56 2.08 -4.05 13.67
N ARG A 57 0.81 -4.10 13.30
CA ARG A 57 0.20 -3.11 12.39
C ARG A 57 0.17 -1.70 12.97
N ASP A 58 0.05 -1.57 14.28
CA ASP A 58 -0.05 -0.28 14.97
C ASP A 58 1.31 0.33 15.32
N VAL A 59 2.42 -0.41 15.18
CA VAL A 59 3.78 0.12 15.37
C VAL A 59 3.97 1.36 14.50
N LYS A 60 4.46 2.44 15.07
CA LYS A 60 4.60 3.72 14.36
C LYS A 60 5.83 3.71 13.45
N THR A 61 5.66 4.21 12.24
CA THR A 61 6.75 4.39 11.27
C THR A 61 7.66 5.56 11.59
N LYS A 62 7.17 6.48 12.44
CA LYS A 62 7.92 7.67 12.84
C LYS A 62 8.90 7.35 13.96
N ILE A 63 10.14 7.77 13.82
CA ILE A 63 11.13 7.80 14.90
C ILE A 63 10.83 9.00 15.79
N TYR A 64 10.77 8.78 17.09
CA TYR A 64 10.51 9.82 18.08
C TYR A 64 11.79 10.23 18.81
N PRO A 65 11.95 11.51 19.15
CA PRO A 65 13.11 11.97 19.93
C PRO A 65 13.16 11.33 21.33
N LEU A 66 14.35 11.03 21.82
CA LEU A 66 14.57 10.35 23.13
C LEU A 66 14.07 11.12 24.35
N TRP A 67 13.94 12.45 24.24
CA TRP A 67 13.39 13.29 25.32
C TRP A 67 11.87 13.09 25.57
N ARG A 68 11.19 12.40 24.65
CA ARG A 68 9.80 12.02 24.82
C ARG A 68 9.66 10.82 25.75
N LEU A 69 9.43 11.07 27.03
CA LEU A 69 9.32 9.98 28.06
C LEU A 69 8.20 8.98 27.76
N ASP A 70 7.15 9.39 27.07
CA ASP A 70 6.05 8.52 26.64
C ASP A 70 6.49 7.41 25.65
N ILE A 71 7.66 7.53 25.01
CA ILE A 71 8.23 6.48 24.16
C ILE A 71 8.61 5.26 24.98
N ILE A 72 9.25 5.47 26.13
CA ILE A 72 9.77 4.41 27.01
C ILE A 72 8.64 3.47 27.45
N PHE A 73 7.46 4.04 27.70
CA PHE A 73 6.27 3.32 28.16
C PHE A 73 5.35 2.87 27.00
N SER A 74 5.63 3.24 25.76
CA SER A 74 4.78 2.92 24.63
C SER A 74 5.17 1.62 23.94
N LYS A 75 4.24 0.68 23.84
CA LYS A 75 4.41 -0.56 23.05
C LYS A 75 4.31 -0.35 21.53
N LYS A 76 4.08 0.86 21.05
CA LYS A 76 3.85 1.18 19.62
C LYS A 76 4.81 2.22 19.05
N LYS A 77 5.56 2.91 19.90
CA LYS A 77 6.54 3.94 19.52
C LYS A 77 7.94 3.44 19.83
N TYR A 78 8.65 2.92 18.85
CA TYR A 78 9.98 2.33 19.04
C TYR A 78 11.05 3.17 18.36
N ASN A 79 12.25 3.17 18.94
CA ASN A 79 13.43 3.82 18.37
C ASN A 79 14.21 2.87 17.44
N ASP A 80 14.01 1.56 17.57
CA ASP A 80 14.70 0.51 16.82
C ASP A 80 13.84 0.02 15.66
N ILE A 81 13.51 0.95 14.75
CA ILE A 81 12.74 0.67 13.53
C ILE A 81 13.65 0.89 12.33
N PHE A 82 13.83 -0.14 11.54
CA PHE A 82 14.53 -0.04 10.26
C PHE A 82 13.53 0.03 9.10
N CYS A 83 13.71 1.02 8.23
CA CYS A 83 12.90 1.17 7.03
C CYS A 83 13.65 0.59 5.83
N ILE A 84 13.14 -0.51 5.29
CA ILE A 84 13.68 -1.13 4.09
C ILE A 84 13.13 -0.36 2.87
N ASN A 85 14.02 0.41 2.23
CA ASN A 85 13.70 1.06 0.97
C ASN A 85 13.56 0.00 -0.14
N GLU A 86 12.74 0.31 -1.17
CA GLU A 86 12.46 -0.63 -2.26
C GLU A 86 11.93 -1.98 -1.76
N GLY A 87 11.12 -1.95 -0.69
CA GLY A 87 10.59 -3.13 0.00
C GLY A 87 9.52 -3.90 -0.79
N GLY A 88 9.37 -3.66 -2.11
CA GLY A 88 8.47 -4.40 -2.98
C GLY A 88 7.30 -3.58 -3.51
N TRP A 89 6.24 -4.30 -3.91
CA TRP A 89 5.08 -3.78 -4.63
C TRP A 89 3.79 -4.03 -3.86
N HIS A 90 2.97 -3.00 -3.73
CA HIS A 90 1.62 -3.09 -3.17
C HIS A 90 0.59 -2.90 -4.28
N PHE A 91 -0.06 -3.99 -4.69
CA PHE A 91 -1.09 -3.97 -5.71
C PHE A 91 -2.47 -3.78 -5.09
N THR A 92 -3.17 -2.73 -5.47
CA THR A 92 -4.52 -2.43 -4.99
C THR A 92 -5.49 -2.22 -6.14
N ASN A 93 -6.75 -2.63 -5.95
CA ASN A 93 -7.82 -2.47 -6.93
C ASN A 93 -7.48 -3.03 -8.34
N ILE A 94 -6.69 -4.10 -8.43
CA ILE A 94 -6.48 -4.87 -9.66
C ILE A 94 -7.75 -5.69 -9.90
N LYS A 95 -8.82 -5.04 -10.35
CA LYS A 95 -10.18 -5.58 -10.45
C LYS A 95 -10.95 -4.84 -11.55
N SER A 96 -12.08 -5.42 -11.99
CA SER A 96 -13.03 -4.70 -12.84
C SER A 96 -13.66 -3.51 -12.08
N PRO A 97 -14.20 -2.50 -12.76
CA PRO A 97 -14.91 -1.40 -12.12
C PRO A 97 -16.04 -1.89 -11.22
N GLU A 98 -16.79 -2.90 -11.66
CA GLU A 98 -17.90 -3.52 -10.92
C GLU A 98 -17.42 -4.19 -9.61
N ASP A 99 -16.30 -4.92 -9.70
CA ASP A 99 -15.70 -5.55 -8.51
C ASP A 99 -15.08 -4.55 -7.55
N ILE A 100 -14.63 -3.40 -8.06
CA ILE A 100 -14.15 -2.29 -7.22
C ILE A 100 -15.32 -1.66 -6.47
N GLU A 101 -16.43 -1.34 -7.16
CA GLU A 101 -17.63 -0.81 -6.54
C GLU A 101 -18.16 -1.75 -5.46
N LYS A 102 -18.32 -3.04 -5.79
CA LYS A 102 -18.73 -4.07 -4.82
C LYS A 102 -17.80 -4.14 -3.62
N LYS A 103 -16.48 -4.03 -3.82
CA LYS A 103 -15.50 -3.98 -2.73
C LYS A 103 -15.71 -2.75 -1.85
N LEU A 104 -15.94 -1.57 -2.42
CA LEU A 104 -16.11 -0.33 -1.68
C LEU A 104 -17.40 -0.32 -0.87
N LEU A 105 -18.49 -0.84 -1.41
CA LEU A 105 -19.78 -1.01 -0.71
C LEU A 105 -19.70 -2.01 0.45
N ASN A 106 -18.82 -3.01 0.38
CA ASN A 106 -18.64 -4.02 1.43
C ASN A 106 -17.45 -3.74 2.37
N TYR A 107 -16.82 -2.58 2.26
CA TYR A 107 -15.67 -2.21 3.07
C TYR A 107 -16.09 -1.53 4.37
N THR A 108 -15.22 -1.55 5.38
CA THR A 108 -15.48 -0.95 6.71
C THR A 108 -15.85 0.54 6.64
N HIS A 109 -15.44 1.24 5.59
CA HIS A 109 -15.73 2.65 5.35
C HIS A 109 -16.70 2.86 4.17
N HIS A 110 -17.68 1.96 3.97
CA HIS A 110 -18.68 2.08 2.91
C HIS A 110 -19.45 3.40 3.00
N ASP A 111 -19.74 3.90 4.21
CA ASP A 111 -20.40 5.19 4.43
C ASP A 111 -19.65 6.37 3.78
N GLU A 112 -18.30 6.32 3.74
CA GLU A 112 -17.50 7.36 3.12
C GLU A 112 -17.62 7.31 1.59
N PHE A 113 -17.68 6.09 1.03
CA PHE A 113 -17.89 5.89 -0.40
C PHE A 113 -19.28 6.37 -0.83
N GLU A 114 -20.34 6.01 -0.10
CA GLU A 114 -21.70 6.47 -0.36
C GLU A 114 -21.82 8.00 -0.29
N LYS A 115 -21.22 8.62 0.73
CA LYS A 115 -21.19 10.09 0.88
C LYS A 115 -20.34 10.81 -0.17
N SER A 116 -19.41 10.11 -0.83
CA SER A 116 -18.60 10.68 -1.90
C SER A 116 -19.42 10.98 -3.18
N GLY A 117 -20.57 10.34 -3.34
CA GLY A 117 -21.40 10.43 -4.54
C GLY A 117 -20.82 9.71 -5.75
N LEU A 118 -19.73 8.96 -5.59
CA LEU A 118 -19.15 8.16 -6.66
C LEU A 118 -20.04 6.95 -6.97
N ASN A 119 -20.28 6.70 -8.24
CA ASN A 119 -21.00 5.55 -8.76
C ASN A 119 -20.13 4.78 -9.75
N LEU A 120 -20.66 3.68 -10.30
CA LEU A 120 -19.96 2.82 -11.25
C LEU A 120 -19.47 3.60 -12.48
N GLU A 121 -20.25 4.54 -13.00
CA GLU A 121 -19.88 5.36 -14.16
C GLU A 121 -18.68 6.26 -13.85
N ASN A 122 -18.71 6.92 -12.68
CA ASN A 122 -17.58 7.73 -12.22
C ASN A 122 -16.32 6.87 -12.01
N LEU A 123 -16.46 5.64 -11.49
CA LEU A 123 -15.35 4.71 -11.32
C LEU A 123 -14.74 4.32 -12.67
N ARG A 124 -15.57 3.99 -13.67
CA ARG A 124 -15.11 3.68 -15.03
C ARG A 124 -14.32 4.85 -15.62
N LYS A 125 -14.89 6.06 -15.54
CA LYS A 125 -14.24 7.28 -16.03
C LYS A 125 -12.88 7.52 -15.34
N LYS A 126 -12.81 7.43 -14.01
CA LYS A 126 -11.53 7.59 -13.28
C LYS A 126 -10.50 6.54 -13.71
N ILE A 127 -10.89 5.29 -13.94
CA ILE A 127 -10.01 4.22 -14.40
C ILE A 127 -9.49 4.49 -15.81
N GLU A 128 -10.35 4.91 -16.73
CA GLU A 128 -9.99 5.28 -18.11
C GLU A 128 -9.02 6.48 -18.13
N GLU A 129 -9.28 7.49 -17.30
CA GLU A 129 -8.41 8.66 -17.12
C GLU A 129 -7.15 8.35 -16.28
N LYS A 130 -6.97 7.11 -15.80
CA LYS A 130 -5.87 6.68 -14.94
C LYS A 130 -5.75 7.50 -13.66
N LYS A 131 -6.88 7.98 -13.14
CA LYS A 131 -6.97 8.72 -11.89
C LYS A 131 -7.27 7.78 -10.72
N ILE A 132 -6.71 8.05 -9.56
CA ILE A 132 -7.03 7.26 -8.35
C ILE A 132 -8.47 7.53 -7.89
N ILE A 133 -9.05 6.54 -7.18
CA ILE A 133 -10.40 6.67 -6.61
C ILE A 133 -10.38 7.62 -5.42
N TYR A 134 -9.38 7.46 -4.54
CA TYR A 134 -9.19 8.32 -3.37
C TYR A 134 -7.71 8.48 -3.05
N ASP A 135 -7.38 9.62 -2.46
CA ASP A 135 -6.01 9.97 -2.13
C ASP A 135 -5.60 9.42 -0.78
N HIS A 136 -4.60 8.56 -0.76
CA HIS A 136 -4.04 7.99 0.46
C HIS A 136 -3.20 8.98 1.28
N SER A 137 -2.76 10.09 0.66
CA SER A 137 -1.96 11.12 1.32
C SER A 137 -2.80 12.13 2.11
N VAL A 138 -4.11 12.15 1.87
CA VAL A 138 -5.04 13.12 2.46
C VAL A 138 -5.62 12.59 3.74
N ASP A 139 -5.54 13.39 4.82
CA ASP A 139 -6.20 13.12 6.09
C ASP A 139 -7.73 12.98 5.89
N GLN A 140 -8.39 12.17 6.72
CA GLN A 140 -9.85 11.89 6.67
C GLN A 140 -10.71 13.16 6.68
N ARG A 141 -10.20 14.27 7.19
CA ARG A 141 -10.87 15.58 7.23
C ARG A 141 -10.94 16.31 5.89
N LYS A 142 -10.20 15.88 4.87
CA LYS A 142 -10.17 16.47 3.54
C LYS A 142 -10.96 15.61 2.56
N LYS A 143 -11.38 16.21 1.43
CA LYS A 143 -12.07 15.50 0.33
C LYS A 143 -11.13 14.52 -0.38
N LYS A 144 -10.83 13.39 0.27
CA LYS A 144 -9.93 12.37 -0.27
C LYS A 144 -10.44 11.66 -1.53
N TRP A 145 -11.76 11.72 -1.76
CA TRP A 145 -12.43 11.10 -2.91
C TRP A 145 -12.40 11.97 -4.18
N ASP A 146 -11.96 13.22 -4.05
CA ASP A 146 -11.92 14.23 -5.12
C ASP A 146 -10.51 14.36 -5.70
N SER A 147 -9.73 13.29 -5.67
CA SER A 147 -8.35 13.31 -6.14
C SER A 147 -8.27 13.29 -7.66
N GLU A 148 -7.44 14.18 -8.19
CA GLU A 148 -7.07 14.29 -9.60
C GLU A 148 -5.69 13.69 -9.90
N THR A 149 -5.09 12.96 -8.93
CA THR A 149 -3.77 12.35 -9.10
C THR A 149 -3.81 11.29 -10.21
N ILE A 150 -2.98 11.51 -11.23
CA ILE A 150 -2.84 10.62 -12.38
C ILE A 150 -1.78 9.54 -12.08
N LEU A 151 -2.12 8.30 -12.38
CA LEU A 151 -1.22 7.16 -12.27
C LEU A 151 -0.17 7.18 -13.39
N ARG A 152 1.05 6.82 -13.06
CA ARG A 152 2.16 6.77 -14.03
C ARG A 152 2.34 5.33 -14.54
N LYS A 153 2.33 5.14 -15.85
CA LYS A 153 2.73 3.87 -16.45
C LYS A 153 4.24 3.66 -16.27
N ILE A 154 4.63 2.50 -15.75
CA ILE A 154 6.02 2.08 -15.68
C ILE A 154 6.31 0.96 -16.68
N LYS A 155 7.60 0.73 -16.97
CA LYS A 155 8.04 -0.31 -17.89
C LYS A 155 7.85 -1.70 -17.25
N LEU A 156 7.61 -2.71 -18.09
CA LEU A 156 7.49 -4.09 -17.62
C LEU A 156 8.78 -4.57 -16.93
N SER A 157 9.95 -4.09 -17.37
CA SER A 157 11.24 -4.40 -16.77
C SER A 157 11.45 -3.90 -15.33
N GLU A 158 10.57 -3.00 -14.86
CA GLU A 158 10.59 -2.47 -13.50
C GLU A 158 9.63 -3.25 -12.56
N MET A 159 8.98 -4.29 -13.10
CA MET A 159 8.02 -5.12 -12.39
C MET A 159 8.70 -6.33 -11.71
N PRO A 160 8.02 -7.02 -10.77
CA PRO A 160 8.52 -8.28 -10.24
C PRO A 160 8.82 -9.31 -11.34
N ASP A 161 9.92 -10.06 -11.19
CA ASP A 161 10.36 -11.08 -12.15
C ASP A 161 9.22 -12.02 -12.58
N HIS A 162 8.41 -12.47 -11.63
CA HIS A 162 7.25 -13.31 -11.93
C HIS A 162 6.27 -12.68 -12.93
N LEU A 163 6.04 -11.37 -12.86
CA LEU A 163 5.18 -10.66 -13.82
C LEU A 163 5.88 -10.48 -15.16
N ILE A 164 7.19 -10.25 -15.17
CA ILE A 164 8.00 -10.14 -16.39
C ILE A 164 7.96 -11.48 -17.14
N GLU A 165 8.24 -12.58 -16.47
CA GLU A 165 8.28 -13.91 -17.06
C GLU A 165 6.91 -14.41 -17.54
N ASN A 166 5.84 -14.00 -16.87
CA ASN A 166 4.48 -14.46 -17.13
C ASN A 166 3.57 -13.38 -17.70
N TYR A 167 4.10 -12.29 -18.26
CA TYR A 167 3.30 -11.12 -18.68
C TYR A 167 2.13 -11.48 -19.62
N LYS A 168 2.28 -12.48 -20.48
CA LYS A 168 1.22 -12.95 -21.39
C LYS A 168 -0.03 -13.44 -20.66
N LYS A 169 0.10 -13.97 -19.44
CA LYS A 169 -1.02 -14.40 -18.60
C LYS A 169 -1.75 -13.21 -17.98
N TYR A 170 -1.08 -12.07 -17.88
CA TYR A 170 -1.55 -10.89 -17.18
C TYR A 170 -1.86 -9.71 -18.10
N THR A 171 -1.91 -9.90 -19.42
CA THR A 171 -2.15 -8.83 -20.42
C THR A 171 -3.40 -8.00 -20.11
N LYS A 172 -4.49 -8.65 -19.66
CA LYS A 172 -5.72 -7.97 -19.21
C LYS A 172 -5.45 -6.93 -18.10
N TRP A 173 -4.45 -7.19 -17.27
CA TRP A 173 -4.10 -6.38 -16.10
C TRP A 173 -2.83 -5.56 -16.28
N LEU A 174 -2.39 -5.40 -17.51
CA LEU A 174 -1.30 -4.51 -17.90
C LEU A 174 -1.86 -3.36 -18.73
N GLU A 175 -1.30 -2.19 -18.52
CA GLU A 175 -1.51 -1.03 -19.38
C GLU A 175 -0.53 -1.14 -20.55
N ILE A 176 -1.06 -1.36 -21.74
CA ILE A 176 -0.28 -1.57 -22.97
C ILE A 176 0.09 -0.23 -23.61
#